data_67706f0feafe63980ce9724d97e1bd66
#
_entry.id   67706f0feafe63980ce9724d97e1bd66
#
_cell.length_a   1.000
_cell.length_b   1.000
_cell.length_c   1.000
_cell.angle_alpha   90.00
_cell.angle_beta   90.00
_cell.angle_gamma   90.00
#
_symmetry.space_group_name_H-M   'P 1'
#
loop_
_entity.id
_entity.type
_entity.pdbx_description
1 polymer ?
#
loop_
_entity_poly.entity_id
_entity_poly.type
_entity_poly.pdbx_seq_one_letter_code
_entity_poly.pdbx_strand_id
1 'polypeptide(L)'
;MSDCPSITGPAATAVKDALPLAGLLALACAGFITILTEAMPAGLLPQMGEGLQVSQALVGQLVTLYALGSLLAAIPLTLLTRGWRRRPLLLIAIGGFALVNSVTALSTHYGLTLAARFFAGVFAGLLWALLAGYASRMVAPHLQGRAIAVAMLGAPLALSLGVPAGTFLGAAVGWRLSFAIMTGLTLLLLVWARWQLPDFAGQPEQKRLGLRQVLSLRGIRPVLWVTFTYVLAHNILYTYIAPLLVPAGIVADIDRILLVFGLAALLSIWLTGMLIDQHLRRLLIISCVMFAVSALALGVWMTSTRAVYAAVALWGLAFGGLPALLQTALAKSAGDSADAAQSMLVTVWNLGIAGGGLAGGMLLQTSGVALFPWAVAGLVLLALAATRRIARTSA
;
A
#
# COMPACT_ATOMS: atom_id res chain seq x y z
N MET A 1 -3.75 -47.26 -41.30
CA MET A 1 -3.02 -46.95 -40.06
C MET A 1 -2.28 -45.67 -40.34
N SER A 2 -2.88 -44.56 -39.94
CA SER A 2 -2.35 -43.19 -40.15
C SER A 2 -1.95 -42.62 -38.77
N ASP A 3 -0.63 -42.55 -38.56
CA ASP A 3 -0.03 -41.93 -37.37
C ASP A 3 -0.36 -40.45 -37.31
N CYS A 4 -1.08 -40.07 -36.28
CA CYS A 4 -1.37 -38.66 -35.95
C CYS A 4 -0.19 -38.16 -35.08
N PRO A 5 0.56 -37.12 -35.47
CA PRO A 5 1.60 -36.58 -34.61
C PRO A 5 0.98 -35.86 -33.44
N SER A 6 1.32 -36.28 -32.22
CA SER A 6 0.96 -35.61 -30.97
C SER A 6 1.64 -34.24 -30.89
N ILE A 7 0.87 -33.18 -31.05
CA ILE A 7 1.30 -31.80 -30.80
C ILE A 7 1.52 -31.67 -29.28
N THR A 8 2.74 -31.76 -28.83
CA THR A 8 3.14 -31.37 -27.49
C THR A 8 3.03 -29.88 -27.38
N GLY A 9 1.94 -29.40 -26.79
CA GLY A 9 1.77 -27.99 -26.42
C GLY A 9 2.84 -27.56 -25.39
N PRO A 10 3.17 -26.26 -25.33
CA PRO A 10 4.18 -25.78 -24.38
C PRO A 10 3.78 -26.17 -22.97
N ALA A 11 4.74 -26.80 -22.24
CA ALA A 11 4.56 -27.28 -20.88
C ALA A 11 3.96 -26.16 -20.00
N ALA A 12 2.73 -26.38 -19.53
CA ALA A 12 2.13 -25.55 -18.50
C ALA A 12 3.10 -25.58 -17.29
N THR A 13 3.66 -24.44 -16.94
CA THR A 13 4.48 -24.31 -15.74
C THR A 13 3.66 -24.81 -14.57
N ALA A 14 4.06 -25.95 -14.00
CA ALA A 14 3.37 -26.56 -12.86
C ALA A 14 3.27 -25.53 -11.75
N VAL A 15 2.04 -25.15 -11.40
CA VAL A 15 1.76 -24.24 -10.29
C VAL A 15 2.23 -24.95 -9.02
N LYS A 16 3.23 -24.39 -8.34
CA LYS A 16 3.84 -25.00 -7.17
C LYS A 16 2.86 -24.95 -5.99
N ASP A 17 2.67 -26.08 -5.31
CA ASP A 17 1.92 -26.18 -4.05
C ASP A 17 2.66 -25.58 -2.83
N ALA A 18 3.78 -24.91 -3.05
CA ALA A 18 4.59 -24.24 -2.05
C ALA A 18 4.77 -22.76 -2.40
N LEU A 19 4.91 -21.91 -1.38
CA LEU A 19 5.19 -20.49 -1.55
C LEU A 19 6.59 -20.28 -2.12
N PRO A 20 6.75 -19.64 -3.31
CA PRO A 20 8.05 -19.30 -3.88
C PRO A 20 8.62 -18.06 -3.15
N LEU A 21 9.09 -18.26 -1.91
CA LEU A 21 9.47 -17.18 -0.99
C LEU A 21 10.46 -16.19 -1.59
N ALA A 22 11.48 -16.67 -2.34
CA ALA A 22 12.46 -15.78 -2.95
C ALA A 22 11.83 -14.77 -3.92
N GLY A 23 10.89 -15.19 -4.75
CA GLY A 23 10.15 -14.30 -5.64
C GLY A 23 9.18 -13.39 -4.88
N LEU A 24 8.46 -13.92 -3.88
CA LEU A 24 7.53 -13.12 -3.07
C LEU A 24 8.26 -12.07 -2.22
N LEU A 25 9.43 -12.39 -1.69
CA LEU A 25 10.29 -11.44 -0.99
C LEU A 25 10.86 -10.37 -1.93
N ALA A 26 11.16 -10.70 -3.19
CA ALA A 26 11.53 -9.69 -4.19
C ALA A 26 10.37 -8.70 -4.43
N LEU A 27 9.11 -9.18 -4.47
CA LEU A 27 7.92 -8.30 -4.54
C LEU A 27 7.76 -7.45 -3.25
N ALA A 28 7.99 -8.04 -2.08
CA ALA A 28 7.98 -7.32 -0.81
C ALA A 28 9.04 -6.22 -0.76
N CYS A 29 10.27 -6.51 -1.22
CA CYS A 29 11.34 -5.51 -1.34
C CYS A 29 10.97 -4.40 -2.34
N ALA A 30 10.26 -4.71 -3.43
CA ALA A 30 9.75 -3.69 -4.34
C ALA A 30 8.76 -2.76 -3.64
N GLY A 31 7.81 -3.30 -2.88
CA GLY A 31 6.89 -2.52 -2.04
C GLY A 31 7.62 -1.70 -0.97
N PHE A 32 8.64 -2.28 -0.32
CA PHE A 32 9.48 -1.60 0.66
C PHE A 32 10.17 -0.37 0.06
N ILE A 33 10.85 -0.51 -1.08
CA ILE A 33 11.55 0.59 -1.76
C ILE A 33 10.55 1.66 -2.21
N THR A 34 9.36 1.25 -2.65
CA THR A 34 8.31 2.18 -3.07
C THR A 34 7.89 3.09 -1.93
N ILE A 35 7.53 2.53 -0.77
CA ILE A 35 7.16 3.30 0.42
C ILE A 35 8.33 4.12 0.95
N LEU A 36 9.53 3.55 0.97
CA LEU A 36 10.71 4.27 1.43
C LEU A 36 10.98 5.49 0.53
N THR A 37 10.92 5.31 -0.79
CA THR A 37 11.03 6.41 -1.76
C THR A 37 9.96 7.47 -1.53
N GLU A 38 8.71 7.07 -1.24
CA GLU A 38 7.60 7.98 -0.95
C GLU A 38 7.83 8.82 0.31
N ALA A 39 8.16 8.16 1.41
CA ALA A 39 8.13 8.75 2.75
C ALA A 39 9.45 9.46 3.15
N MET A 40 10.60 9.08 2.55
CA MET A 40 11.89 9.65 2.93
C MET A 40 11.97 11.18 2.92
N PRO A 41 11.42 11.93 1.94
CA PRO A 41 11.49 13.39 1.98
C PRO A 41 10.84 13.99 3.22
N ALA A 42 9.78 13.38 3.76
CA ALA A 42 9.13 13.87 4.97
C ALA A 42 10.04 13.77 6.22
N GLY A 43 10.89 12.75 6.28
CA GLY A 43 11.89 12.58 7.34
C GLY A 43 13.15 13.46 7.17
N LEU A 44 13.32 14.07 6.00
CA LEU A 44 14.53 14.81 5.62
C LEU A 44 14.24 16.27 5.23
N LEU A 45 13.10 16.83 5.66
CA LEU A 45 12.64 18.16 5.28
C LEU A 45 13.72 19.26 5.50
N PRO A 46 14.37 19.38 6.67
CA PRO A 46 15.39 20.41 6.88
C PRO A 46 16.57 20.26 5.93
N GLN A 47 17.14 19.05 5.85
CA GLN A 47 18.34 18.78 5.06
C GLN A 47 18.10 18.96 3.55
N MET A 48 16.91 18.55 3.08
CA MET A 48 16.53 18.76 1.67
C MET A 48 16.23 20.24 1.39
N GLY A 49 15.61 20.96 2.35
CA GLY A 49 15.37 22.40 2.25
C GLY A 49 16.65 23.19 2.08
N GLU A 50 17.64 22.94 2.94
CA GLU A 50 18.96 23.55 2.85
C GLU A 50 19.68 23.16 1.55
N GLY A 51 19.67 21.87 1.20
CA GLY A 51 20.40 21.36 0.03
C GLY A 51 19.79 21.75 -1.32
N LEU A 52 18.52 22.13 -1.37
CA LEU A 52 17.80 22.63 -2.56
C LEU A 52 17.53 24.13 -2.49
N GLN A 53 17.90 24.80 -1.38
CA GLN A 53 17.67 26.22 -1.10
C GLN A 53 16.18 26.62 -1.22
N VAL A 54 15.30 25.82 -0.63
CA VAL A 54 13.86 26.05 -0.61
C VAL A 54 13.31 25.88 0.80
N SER A 55 12.10 26.41 1.05
CA SER A 55 11.43 26.23 2.32
C SER A 55 11.04 24.76 2.56
N GLN A 56 10.93 24.35 3.81
CA GLN A 56 10.45 23.00 4.18
C GLN A 56 9.04 22.71 3.63
N ALA A 57 8.19 23.75 3.50
CA ALA A 57 6.88 23.61 2.87
C ALA A 57 6.99 23.18 1.40
N LEU A 58 7.95 23.72 0.64
CA LEU A 58 8.21 23.30 -0.73
C LEU A 58 8.78 21.88 -0.78
N VAL A 59 9.64 21.49 0.18
CA VAL A 59 10.09 20.09 0.27
C VAL A 59 8.90 19.14 0.53
N GLY A 60 7.95 19.55 1.35
CA GLY A 60 6.70 18.79 1.56
C GLY A 60 5.92 18.52 0.26
N GLN A 61 5.97 19.43 -0.74
CA GLN A 61 5.35 19.22 -2.06
C GLN A 61 5.97 18.04 -2.84
N LEU A 62 7.19 17.62 -2.51
CA LEU A 62 7.81 16.43 -3.10
C LEU A 62 7.00 15.15 -2.81
N VAL A 63 6.40 15.06 -1.62
CA VAL A 63 5.50 13.96 -1.24
C VAL A 63 4.15 14.11 -1.95
N THR A 64 3.63 15.32 -2.02
CA THR A 64 2.35 15.61 -2.70
C THR A 64 2.40 15.25 -4.19
N LEU A 65 3.48 15.64 -4.88
CA LEU A 65 3.65 15.34 -6.31
C LEU A 65 3.85 13.85 -6.56
N TYR A 66 4.50 13.11 -5.66
CA TYR A 66 4.57 11.66 -5.74
C TYR A 66 3.16 11.05 -5.64
N ALA A 67 2.37 11.43 -4.65
CA ALA A 67 1.00 10.93 -4.49
C ALA A 67 0.12 11.25 -5.71
N LEU A 68 0.26 12.47 -6.27
CA LEU A 68 -0.44 12.89 -7.48
C LEU A 68 -0.04 12.04 -8.69
N GLY A 69 1.27 11.79 -8.88
CA GLY A 69 1.78 10.91 -9.93
C GLY A 69 1.19 9.51 -9.84
N SER A 70 1.16 8.92 -8.62
CA SER A 70 0.58 7.59 -8.37
C SER A 70 -0.93 7.56 -8.67
N LEU A 71 -1.66 8.56 -8.20
CA LEU A 71 -3.10 8.68 -8.41
C LEU A 71 -3.46 8.76 -9.91
N LEU A 72 -2.79 9.63 -10.64
CA LEU A 72 -3.08 9.88 -12.06
C LEU A 72 -2.65 8.73 -12.97
N ALA A 73 -1.58 8.00 -12.61
CA ALA A 73 -0.98 6.99 -13.46
C ALA A 73 -1.54 5.58 -13.26
N ALA A 74 -2.03 5.24 -12.06
CA ALA A 74 -2.40 3.87 -11.72
C ALA A 74 -3.39 3.24 -12.71
N ILE A 75 -4.50 3.91 -13.01
CA ILE A 75 -5.50 3.39 -13.96
C ILE A 75 -5.01 3.47 -15.41
N PRO A 76 -4.57 4.65 -15.95
CA PRO A 76 -4.17 4.76 -17.34
C PRO A 76 -3.04 3.80 -17.74
N LEU A 77 -1.96 3.73 -16.92
CA LEU A 77 -0.84 2.85 -17.25
C LEU A 77 -1.22 1.38 -17.19
N THR A 78 -2.02 0.97 -16.20
CA THR A 78 -2.50 -0.41 -16.13
C THR A 78 -3.33 -0.78 -17.36
N LEU A 79 -4.18 0.13 -17.86
CA LEU A 79 -4.99 -0.10 -19.05
C LEU A 79 -4.16 -0.19 -20.32
N LEU A 80 -3.20 0.72 -20.50
CA LEU A 80 -2.31 0.77 -21.66
C LEU A 80 -1.38 -0.45 -21.74
N THR A 81 -0.96 -0.97 -20.58
CA THR A 81 0.01 -2.07 -20.51
C THR A 81 -0.63 -3.46 -20.31
N ARG A 82 -1.96 -3.59 -20.41
CA ARG A 82 -2.67 -4.87 -20.21
C ARG A 82 -2.13 -6.02 -21.06
N GLY A 83 -1.78 -5.75 -22.32
CA GLY A 83 -1.23 -6.74 -23.24
C GLY A 83 0.23 -7.07 -23.02
N TRP A 84 0.94 -6.32 -22.19
CA TRP A 84 2.38 -6.49 -21.99
C TRP A 84 2.68 -7.70 -21.09
N ARG A 85 3.82 -8.33 -21.34
CA ARG A 85 4.34 -9.39 -20.43
C ARG A 85 4.63 -8.80 -19.06
N ARG A 86 4.29 -9.54 -18.01
CA ARG A 86 4.26 -9.00 -16.63
C ARG A 86 5.63 -8.77 -16.03
N ARG A 87 6.60 -9.66 -16.30
CA ARG A 87 7.95 -9.48 -15.78
C ARG A 87 8.66 -8.25 -16.36
N PRO A 88 8.73 -8.05 -17.68
CA PRO A 88 9.29 -6.81 -18.25
C PRO A 88 8.61 -5.55 -17.71
N LEU A 89 7.28 -5.54 -17.59
CA LEU A 89 6.54 -4.42 -17.07
C LEU A 89 6.90 -4.09 -15.62
N LEU A 90 7.00 -5.11 -14.76
CA LEU A 90 7.43 -4.93 -13.36
C LEU A 90 8.88 -4.45 -13.27
N LEU A 91 9.78 -5.00 -14.11
CA LEU A 91 11.17 -4.54 -14.16
C LEU A 91 11.30 -3.09 -14.63
N ILE A 92 10.45 -2.63 -15.57
CA ILE A 92 10.37 -1.22 -15.97
C ILE A 92 9.94 -0.35 -14.78
N ALA A 93 8.93 -0.77 -14.02
CA ALA A 93 8.51 -0.02 -12.84
C ALA A 93 9.63 0.08 -11.78
N ILE A 94 10.32 -1.05 -11.47
CA ILE A 94 11.46 -1.07 -10.53
C ILE A 94 12.63 -0.24 -11.09
N GLY A 95 12.98 -0.38 -12.37
CA GLY A 95 14.04 0.38 -13.02
C GLY A 95 13.74 1.88 -13.05
N GLY A 96 12.46 2.24 -13.18
CA GLY A 96 12.00 3.61 -13.05
C GLY A 96 12.32 4.21 -11.68
N PHE A 97 12.16 3.45 -10.58
CA PHE A 97 12.59 3.92 -9.27
C PHE A 97 14.09 4.14 -9.17
N ALA A 98 14.91 3.26 -9.75
CA ALA A 98 16.36 3.46 -9.79
C ALA A 98 16.71 4.78 -10.51
N LEU A 99 16.08 5.03 -11.67
CA LEU A 99 16.28 6.25 -12.43
C LEU A 99 15.89 7.50 -11.65
N VAL A 100 14.66 7.55 -11.11
CA VAL A 100 14.17 8.77 -10.44
C VAL A 100 14.85 9.01 -9.09
N ASN A 101 15.26 7.96 -8.37
CA ASN A 101 16.06 8.10 -7.16
C ASN A 101 17.48 8.59 -7.48
N SER A 102 18.07 8.15 -8.60
CA SER A 102 19.36 8.69 -9.10
C SER A 102 19.23 10.17 -9.43
N VAL A 103 18.19 10.57 -10.17
CA VAL A 103 17.92 11.98 -10.48
C VAL A 103 17.73 12.79 -9.19
N THR A 104 17.00 12.27 -8.22
CA THR A 104 16.81 12.93 -6.91
C THR A 104 18.14 13.09 -6.17
N ALA A 105 18.99 12.05 -6.16
CA ALA A 105 20.30 12.08 -5.49
C ALA A 105 21.26 13.11 -6.11
N LEU A 106 21.25 13.23 -7.43
CA LEU A 106 22.18 14.10 -8.18
C LEU A 106 21.66 15.51 -8.40
N SER A 107 20.36 15.75 -8.24
CA SER A 107 19.73 17.02 -8.53
C SER A 107 20.16 18.13 -7.56
N THR A 108 20.49 19.28 -8.12
CA THR A 108 20.72 20.54 -7.39
C THR A 108 19.55 21.52 -7.55
N HIS A 109 18.58 21.20 -8.41
CA HIS A 109 17.44 22.06 -8.73
C HIS A 109 16.13 21.47 -8.19
N TYR A 110 15.41 22.28 -7.42
CA TYR A 110 14.11 21.89 -6.86
C TYR A 110 13.10 21.41 -7.94
N GLY A 111 12.98 22.12 -9.07
CA GLY A 111 12.06 21.76 -10.15
C GLY A 111 12.36 20.37 -10.76
N LEU A 112 13.65 20.03 -10.93
CA LEU A 112 14.04 18.70 -11.42
C LEU A 112 13.74 17.61 -10.39
N THR A 113 14.02 17.89 -9.10
CA THR A 113 13.67 16.99 -8.00
C THR A 113 12.14 16.78 -7.95
N LEU A 114 11.37 17.85 -8.09
CA LEU A 114 9.89 17.80 -8.10
C LEU A 114 9.36 16.92 -9.25
N ALA A 115 9.92 17.08 -10.47
CA ALA A 115 9.58 16.24 -11.63
C ALA A 115 9.95 14.76 -11.37
N ALA A 116 11.14 14.49 -10.82
CA ALA A 116 11.56 13.14 -10.47
C ALA A 116 10.60 12.50 -9.45
N ARG A 117 10.09 13.27 -8.47
CA ARG A 117 9.10 12.80 -7.49
C ARG A 117 7.77 12.46 -8.12
N PHE A 118 7.28 13.28 -9.06
CA PHE A 118 6.07 12.98 -9.83
C PHE A 118 6.21 11.65 -10.59
N PHE A 119 7.32 11.47 -11.33
CA PHE A 119 7.55 10.20 -12.05
C PHE A 119 7.78 9.02 -11.11
N ALA A 120 8.38 9.21 -9.92
CA ALA A 120 8.44 8.17 -8.89
C ALA A 120 7.03 7.71 -8.51
N GLY A 121 6.09 8.63 -8.33
CA GLY A 121 4.67 8.33 -8.13
C GLY A 121 4.05 7.57 -9.30
N VAL A 122 4.35 7.96 -10.53
CA VAL A 122 3.88 7.25 -11.75
C VAL A 122 4.30 5.77 -11.73
N PHE A 123 5.58 5.49 -11.44
CA PHE A 123 6.07 4.10 -11.31
C PHE A 123 5.46 3.38 -10.11
N ALA A 124 5.22 4.08 -9.00
CA ALA A 124 4.54 3.53 -7.82
C ALA A 124 3.11 3.08 -8.13
N GLY A 125 2.32 3.92 -8.81
CA GLY A 125 0.96 3.59 -9.19
C GLY A 125 0.89 2.31 -10.05
N LEU A 126 1.83 2.18 -11.00
CA LEU A 126 1.96 0.97 -11.81
C LEU A 126 2.38 -0.24 -10.98
N LEU A 127 3.40 -0.09 -10.12
CA LEU A 127 3.92 -1.17 -9.31
C LEU A 127 2.86 -1.72 -8.35
N TRP A 128 2.18 -0.85 -7.61
CA TRP A 128 1.11 -1.27 -6.70
C TRP A 128 -0.03 -1.99 -7.40
N ALA A 129 -0.39 -1.55 -8.62
CA ALA A 129 -1.41 -2.22 -9.42
C ALA A 129 -0.99 -3.65 -9.84
N LEU A 130 0.31 -3.91 -9.98
CA LEU A 130 0.85 -5.20 -10.43
C LEU A 130 1.11 -6.18 -9.28
N LEU A 131 1.55 -5.70 -8.10
CA LEU A 131 2.11 -6.55 -7.04
C LEU A 131 1.19 -7.70 -6.62
N ALA A 132 -0.07 -7.42 -6.29
CA ALA A 132 -1.01 -8.43 -5.82
C ALA A 132 -1.37 -9.45 -6.93
N GLY A 133 -1.61 -8.95 -8.15
CA GLY A 133 -1.87 -9.78 -9.31
C GLY A 133 -0.67 -10.66 -9.69
N TYR A 134 0.54 -10.16 -9.50
CA TYR A 134 1.78 -10.93 -9.73
C TYR A 134 1.94 -12.03 -8.68
N ALA A 135 1.84 -11.69 -7.40
CA ALA A 135 1.95 -12.65 -6.30
C ALA A 135 0.92 -13.78 -6.41
N SER A 136 -0.34 -13.45 -6.75
CA SER A 136 -1.41 -14.45 -6.91
C SER A 136 -1.18 -15.42 -8.05
N ARG A 137 -0.50 -15.00 -9.14
CA ARG A 137 -0.17 -15.87 -10.29
C ARG A 137 1.01 -16.81 -10.04
N MET A 138 1.78 -16.59 -8.97
CA MET A 138 2.95 -17.42 -8.63
C MET A 138 2.58 -18.70 -7.88
N VAL A 139 1.34 -18.83 -7.42
CA VAL A 139 0.89 -19.90 -6.49
C VAL A 139 -0.45 -20.48 -6.91
N ALA A 140 -0.78 -21.64 -6.35
CA ALA A 140 -2.09 -22.25 -6.49
C ALA A 140 -3.20 -21.39 -5.85
N PRO A 141 -4.47 -21.49 -6.30
CA PRO A 141 -5.57 -20.63 -5.83
C PRO A 141 -5.75 -20.59 -4.31
N HIS A 142 -5.52 -21.70 -3.61
CA HIS A 142 -5.65 -21.82 -2.17
C HIS A 142 -4.54 -21.11 -1.37
N LEU A 143 -3.43 -20.71 -2.01
CA LEU A 143 -2.31 -19.98 -1.38
C LEU A 143 -2.25 -18.50 -1.77
N GLN A 144 -3.15 -18.01 -2.61
CA GLN A 144 -3.10 -16.64 -3.15
C GLN A 144 -3.09 -15.56 -2.07
N GLY A 145 -3.90 -15.72 -1.03
CA GLY A 145 -3.95 -14.76 0.07
C GLY A 145 -2.63 -14.67 0.82
N ARG A 146 -2.00 -15.82 1.11
CA ARG A 146 -0.67 -15.88 1.75
C ARG A 146 0.41 -15.25 0.87
N ALA A 147 0.40 -15.55 -0.42
CA ALA A 147 1.35 -14.97 -1.37
C ALA A 147 1.23 -13.45 -1.43
N ILE A 148 0.00 -12.91 -1.51
CA ILE A 148 -0.25 -11.47 -1.46
C ILE A 148 0.19 -10.89 -0.11
N ALA A 149 -0.12 -11.54 1.02
CA ALA A 149 0.29 -11.09 2.33
C ALA A 149 1.82 -10.97 2.45
N VAL A 150 2.58 -11.97 1.97
CA VAL A 150 4.05 -11.92 1.94
C VAL A 150 4.54 -10.76 1.05
N ALA A 151 3.98 -10.59 -0.15
CA ALA A 151 4.36 -9.50 -1.04
C ALA A 151 4.06 -8.11 -0.44
N MET A 152 3.02 -8.01 0.40
CA MET A 152 2.63 -6.74 1.06
C MET A 152 3.41 -6.43 2.34
N LEU A 153 4.25 -7.35 2.87
CA LEU A 153 5.08 -7.10 4.05
C LEU A 153 6.04 -5.91 3.88
N GLY A 154 6.43 -5.59 2.64
CA GLY A 154 7.35 -4.51 2.36
C GLY A 154 6.88 -3.15 2.88
N ALA A 155 5.60 -2.83 2.75
CA ALA A 155 5.05 -1.54 3.15
C ALA A 155 5.14 -1.27 4.67
N PRO A 156 4.62 -2.13 5.56
CA PRO A 156 4.76 -1.93 7.00
C PRO A 156 6.21 -1.99 7.49
N LEU A 157 7.07 -2.82 6.88
CA LEU A 157 8.49 -2.85 7.20
C LEU A 157 9.19 -1.54 6.79
N ALA A 158 8.82 -0.95 5.65
CA ALA A 158 9.35 0.34 5.24
C ALA A 158 8.96 1.46 6.22
N LEU A 159 7.69 1.52 6.64
CA LEU A 159 7.22 2.53 7.57
C LEU A 159 7.80 2.37 8.98
N SER A 160 7.92 1.12 9.46
CA SER A 160 8.37 0.85 10.83
C SER A 160 9.90 0.87 11.00
N LEU A 161 10.65 0.43 10.01
CA LEU A 161 12.11 0.30 10.07
C LEU A 161 12.81 1.15 9.00
N GLY A 162 12.29 1.14 7.78
CA GLY A 162 12.92 1.78 6.64
C GLY A 162 12.97 3.29 6.75
N VAL A 163 11.86 3.94 7.08
CA VAL A 163 11.79 5.42 7.20
C VAL A 163 12.66 5.91 8.36
N PRO A 164 12.59 5.37 9.59
CA PRO A 164 13.51 5.76 10.66
C PRO A 164 14.98 5.54 10.30
N ALA A 165 15.33 4.39 9.73
CA ALA A 165 16.70 4.10 9.30
C ALA A 165 17.15 5.05 8.19
N GLY A 166 16.29 5.34 7.21
CA GLY A 166 16.57 6.27 6.13
C GLY A 166 16.75 7.71 6.61
N THR A 167 15.94 8.15 7.58
CA THR A 167 16.06 9.47 8.22
C THR A 167 17.36 9.58 9.02
N PHE A 168 17.70 8.56 9.81
CA PHE A 168 18.97 8.49 10.53
C PHE A 168 20.17 8.53 9.57
N LEU A 169 20.12 7.73 8.51
CA LEU A 169 21.16 7.72 7.49
C LEU A 169 21.28 9.08 6.82
N GLY A 170 20.16 9.72 6.48
CA GLY A 170 20.16 11.05 5.87
C GLY A 170 20.73 12.14 6.78
N ALA A 171 20.55 12.03 8.09
CA ALA A 171 21.19 12.91 9.05
C ALA A 171 22.71 12.65 9.18
N ALA A 172 23.14 11.39 9.11
CA ALA A 172 24.54 10.99 9.27
C ALA A 172 25.40 11.24 8.04
N VAL A 173 24.90 10.91 6.83
CA VAL A 173 25.68 10.94 5.58
C VAL A 173 25.10 11.88 4.52
N GLY A 174 24.02 12.56 4.83
CA GLY A 174 23.33 13.49 3.94
C GLY A 174 22.25 12.81 3.08
N TRP A 175 21.22 13.58 2.75
CA TRP A 175 20.03 13.08 2.04
C TRP A 175 20.33 12.58 0.62
N ARG A 176 21.30 13.20 -0.08
CA ARG A 176 21.70 12.78 -1.44
C ARG A 176 22.30 11.37 -1.45
N LEU A 177 23.19 11.06 -0.51
CA LEU A 177 23.79 9.74 -0.39
C LEU A 177 22.74 8.69 0.02
N SER A 178 21.75 9.06 0.84
CA SER A 178 20.64 8.17 1.18
C SER A 178 19.83 7.78 -0.07
N PHE A 179 19.51 8.72 -0.97
CA PHE A 179 18.87 8.41 -2.25
C PHE A 179 19.78 7.61 -3.20
N ALA A 180 21.10 7.84 -3.19
CA ALA A 180 22.04 7.04 -3.96
C ALA A 180 22.11 5.59 -3.45
N ILE A 181 22.10 5.37 -2.12
CA ILE A 181 22.01 4.04 -1.52
C ILE A 181 20.70 3.36 -1.94
N MET A 182 19.57 4.07 -1.90
CA MET A 182 18.30 3.55 -2.39
C MET A 182 18.35 3.15 -3.87
N THR A 183 19.04 3.93 -4.69
CA THR A 183 19.29 3.55 -6.09
C THR A 183 20.07 2.24 -6.17
N GLY A 184 21.14 2.10 -5.40
CA GLY A 184 21.93 0.86 -5.35
C GLY A 184 21.09 -0.36 -4.93
N LEU A 185 20.29 -0.22 -3.87
CA LEU A 185 19.37 -1.26 -3.41
C LEU A 185 18.31 -1.59 -4.48
N THR A 186 17.82 -0.60 -5.21
CA THR A 186 16.85 -0.80 -6.31
C THR A 186 17.48 -1.54 -7.49
N LEU A 187 18.73 -1.26 -7.82
CA LEU A 187 19.48 -1.98 -8.86
C LEU A 187 19.73 -3.44 -8.46
N LEU A 188 20.10 -3.70 -7.21
CA LEU A 188 20.23 -5.06 -6.67
C LEU A 188 18.89 -5.80 -6.73
N LEU A 189 17.80 -5.13 -6.36
CA LEU A 189 16.46 -5.69 -6.47
C LEU A 189 16.09 -5.99 -7.93
N LEU A 190 16.46 -5.12 -8.87
CA LEU A 190 16.19 -5.33 -10.30
C LEU A 190 16.84 -6.63 -10.81
N VAL A 191 18.10 -6.87 -10.43
CA VAL A 191 18.82 -8.09 -10.73
C VAL A 191 18.17 -9.31 -10.08
N TRP A 192 17.85 -9.22 -8.79
CA TRP A 192 17.16 -10.28 -8.05
C TRP A 192 15.79 -10.62 -8.65
N ALA A 193 14.97 -9.62 -8.92
CA ALA A 193 13.64 -9.78 -9.54
C ALA A 193 13.76 -10.42 -10.95
N ARG A 194 14.76 -10.02 -11.75
CA ARG A 194 15.01 -10.62 -13.07
C ARG A 194 15.28 -12.11 -13.04
N TRP A 195 15.94 -12.59 -11.98
CA TRP A 195 16.29 -13.99 -11.82
C TRP A 195 15.20 -14.84 -11.15
N GLN A 196 14.49 -14.28 -10.16
CA GLN A 196 13.55 -15.04 -9.34
C GLN A 196 12.10 -14.99 -9.82
N LEU A 197 11.72 -13.94 -10.56
CA LEU A 197 10.33 -13.78 -10.93
C LEU A 197 10.01 -14.49 -12.25
N PRO A 198 9.00 -15.37 -12.27
CA PRO A 198 8.53 -16.00 -13.50
C PRO A 198 7.88 -14.97 -14.41
N ASP A 199 7.94 -15.16 -15.72
CA ASP A 199 7.27 -14.26 -16.64
C ASP A 199 5.87 -14.79 -16.98
N PHE A 200 4.89 -13.88 -16.88
CA PHE A 200 3.51 -14.16 -17.22
C PHE A 200 3.09 -13.38 -18.47
N ALA A 201 2.27 -14.01 -19.31
CA ALA A 201 1.66 -13.34 -20.46
C ALA A 201 0.75 -12.20 -20.00
N GLY A 202 0.62 -11.19 -20.86
CA GLY A 202 -0.37 -10.15 -20.71
C GLY A 202 -1.80 -10.68 -20.87
N GLN A 203 -2.77 -9.85 -20.57
CA GLN A 203 -4.17 -10.20 -20.73
C GLN A 203 -4.54 -10.27 -22.22
N PRO A 204 -5.08 -11.39 -22.72
CA PRO A 204 -5.57 -11.50 -24.08
C PRO A 204 -6.63 -10.44 -24.39
N GLU A 205 -6.68 -9.99 -25.64
CA GLU A 205 -7.56 -8.89 -26.04
C GLU A 205 -9.05 -9.22 -25.82
N GLN A 206 -9.43 -10.46 -26.13
CA GLN A 206 -10.80 -10.99 -25.95
C GLN A 206 -11.27 -11.01 -24.49
N LYS A 207 -10.35 -10.99 -23.53
CA LYS A 207 -10.64 -11.02 -22.09
C LYS A 207 -10.56 -9.64 -21.42
N ARG A 208 -10.32 -8.57 -22.19
CA ARG A 208 -10.17 -7.23 -21.64
C ARG A 208 -11.52 -6.58 -21.39
N LEU A 209 -11.95 -6.60 -20.14
CA LEU A 209 -13.15 -5.87 -19.74
C LEU A 209 -12.88 -4.35 -19.69
N GLY A 210 -13.87 -3.55 -20.07
CA GLY A 210 -13.85 -2.11 -19.83
C GLY A 210 -13.92 -1.78 -18.32
N LEU A 211 -13.46 -0.60 -17.90
CA LEU A 211 -13.48 -0.20 -16.48
C LEU A 211 -14.88 -0.29 -15.86
N ARG A 212 -15.92 0.13 -16.59
CA ARG A 212 -17.32 0.02 -16.15
C ARG A 212 -17.73 -1.43 -15.91
N GLN A 213 -17.30 -2.34 -16.77
CA GLN A 213 -17.59 -3.77 -16.64
C GLN A 213 -16.85 -4.36 -15.44
N VAL A 214 -15.56 -4.04 -15.25
CA VAL A 214 -14.79 -4.45 -14.06
C VAL A 214 -15.46 -3.93 -12.79
N LEU A 215 -15.86 -2.66 -12.76
CA LEU A 215 -16.57 -2.07 -11.62
C LEU A 215 -17.93 -2.74 -11.35
N SER A 216 -18.53 -3.37 -12.37
CA SER A 216 -19.82 -4.08 -12.26
C SER A 216 -19.66 -5.52 -11.79
N LEU A 217 -18.45 -6.08 -11.77
CA LEU A 217 -18.19 -7.41 -11.24
C LEU A 217 -18.61 -7.50 -9.78
N ARG A 218 -19.17 -8.65 -9.43
CA ARG A 218 -19.69 -8.90 -8.07
C ARG A 218 -18.52 -8.86 -7.07
N GLY A 219 -18.63 -8.00 -6.06
CA GLY A 219 -17.62 -7.84 -5.01
C GLY A 219 -16.70 -6.63 -5.21
N ILE A 220 -16.47 -6.13 -6.43
CA ILE A 220 -15.54 -5.01 -6.69
C ILE A 220 -16.01 -3.73 -5.98
N ARG A 221 -17.23 -3.27 -6.25
CA ARG A 221 -17.76 -2.03 -5.62
C ARG A 221 -17.75 -2.07 -4.10
N PRO A 222 -18.22 -3.14 -3.42
CA PRO A 222 -18.13 -3.24 -1.98
C PRO A 222 -16.70 -3.17 -1.45
N VAL A 223 -15.74 -3.85 -2.09
CA VAL A 223 -14.32 -3.80 -1.68
C VAL A 223 -13.77 -2.39 -1.82
N LEU A 224 -14.00 -1.71 -2.94
CA LEU A 224 -13.55 -0.33 -3.16
C LEU A 224 -14.20 0.64 -2.15
N TRP A 225 -15.47 0.45 -1.81
CA TRP A 225 -16.15 1.26 -0.80
C TRP A 225 -15.57 1.04 0.59
N VAL A 226 -15.31 -0.20 0.99
CA VAL A 226 -14.61 -0.52 2.24
C VAL A 226 -13.24 0.14 2.25
N THR A 227 -12.48 0.03 1.14
CA THR A 227 -11.18 0.68 1.01
C THR A 227 -11.27 2.17 1.26
N PHE A 228 -12.18 2.87 0.55
CA PHE A 228 -12.32 4.32 0.68
C PHE A 228 -12.66 4.74 2.11
N THR A 229 -13.73 4.19 2.68
CA THR A 229 -14.21 4.61 4.00
C THR A 229 -13.24 4.24 5.11
N TYR A 230 -12.59 3.08 5.03
CA TYR A 230 -11.64 2.63 6.04
C TYR A 230 -10.32 3.43 5.97
N VAL A 231 -9.77 3.67 4.77
CA VAL A 231 -8.54 4.43 4.59
C VAL A 231 -8.75 5.90 4.95
N LEU A 232 -9.91 6.46 4.60
CA LEU A 232 -10.30 7.81 5.00
C LEU A 232 -10.36 7.93 6.53
N ALA A 233 -11.03 6.99 7.20
CA ALA A 233 -11.10 6.93 8.65
C ALA A 233 -9.72 6.82 9.31
N HIS A 234 -8.86 5.93 8.79
CA HIS A 234 -7.48 5.78 9.25
C HIS A 234 -6.71 7.08 9.15
N ASN A 235 -6.80 7.78 8.01
CA ASN A 235 -6.03 8.99 7.78
C ASN A 235 -6.55 10.20 8.56
N ILE A 236 -7.82 10.25 8.96
CA ILE A 236 -8.30 11.25 9.93
C ILE A 236 -7.53 11.12 11.26
N LEU A 237 -7.34 9.90 11.78
CA LEU A 237 -6.60 9.70 13.04
C LEU A 237 -5.09 9.82 12.84
N TYR A 238 -4.55 9.20 11.80
CA TYR A 238 -3.09 9.08 11.61
C TYR A 238 -2.45 10.42 11.27
N THR A 239 -3.07 11.21 10.39
CA THR A 239 -2.56 12.54 10.00
C THR A 239 -2.58 13.51 11.17
N TYR A 240 -3.59 13.41 12.03
CA TYR A 240 -3.78 14.30 13.17
C TYR A 240 -3.54 13.62 14.51
N ILE A 241 -2.60 12.66 14.54
CA ILE A 241 -2.26 11.90 15.76
C ILE A 241 -1.77 12.83 16.89
N ALA A 242 -0.97 13.84 16.59
CA ALA A 242 -0.47 14.78 17.60
C ALA A 242 -1.60 15.56 18.29
N PRO A 243 -2.53 16.23 17.59
CA PRO A 243 -3.73 16.80 18.21
C PRO A 243 -4.57 15.78 19.00
N LEU A 244 -4.68 14.53 18.52
CA LEU A 244 -5.43 13.47 19.21
C LEU A 244 -4.85 13.14 20.59
N LEU A 245 -3.54 13.32 20.79
CA LEU A 245 -2.85 13.03 22.06
C LEU A 245 -2.89 14.17 23.05
N VAL A 246 -3.29 15.39 22.65
CA VAL A 246 -3.35 16.58 23.52
C VAL A 246 -4.24 16.37 24.76
N PRO A 247 -5.48 15.82 24.64
CA PRO A 247 -6.35 15.64 25.79
C PRO A 247 -5.80 14.70 26.87
N ALA A 248 -4.95 13.75 26.49
CA ALA A 248 -4.28 12.84 27.43
C ALA A 248 -2.97 13.41 28.00
N GLY A 249 -2.49 14.56 27.49
CA GLY A 249 -1.22 15.17 27.91
C GLY A 249 0.04 14.39 27.47
N ILE A 250 -0.05 13.52 26.45
CA ILE A 250 1.02 12.61 26.03
C ILE A 250 1.56 12.90 24.62
N VAL A 251 1.50 14.14 24.19
CA VAL A 251 2.05 14.53 22.86
C VAL A 251 3.55 14.24 22.75
N ALA A 252 4.27 14.35 23.86
CA ALA A 252 5.70 14.00 23.93
C ALA A 252 5.99 12.52 23.68
N ASP A 253 5.00 11.63 23.86
CA ASP A 253 5.13 10.19 23.63
C ASP A 253 4.68 9.74 22.23
N ILE A 254 4.52 10.65 21.27
CA ILE A 254 4.03 10.34 19.92
C ILE A 254 4.83 9.20 19.24
N ASP A 255 6.15 9.19 19.44
CA ASP A 255 7.02 8.14 18.88
C ASP A 255 6.71 6.77 19.45
N ARG A 256 6.45 6.69 20.78
CA ARG A 256 6.05 5.45 21.46
C ARG A 256 4.67 4.99 21.00
N ILE A 257 3.74 5.91 20.83
CA ILE A 257 2.39 5.63 20.32
C ILE A 257 2.45 5.07 18.90
N LEU A 258 3.23 5.68 18.01
CA LEU A 258 3.43 5.19 16.64
C LEU A 258 4.18 3.85 16.61
N LEU A 259 5.12 3.63 17.54
CA LEU A 259 5.79 2.34 17.67
C LEU A 259 4.80 1.24 18.10
N VAL A 260 3.92 1.51 19.08
CA VAL A 260 2.87 0.56 19.49
C VAL A 260 1.93 0.24 18.33
N PHE A 261 1.50 1.25 17.57
CA PHE A 261 0.72 1.05 16.35
C PHE A 261 1.46 0.15 15.36
N GLY A 262 2.73 0.45 15.08
CA GLY A 262 3.56 -0.28 14.12
C GLY A 262 3.78 -1.74 14.51
N LEU A 263 4.12 -2.02 15.79
CA LEU A 263 4.29 -3.38 16.29
C LEU A 263 2.99 -4.18 16.24
N ALA A 264 1.87 -3.56 16.60
CA ALA A 264 0.55 -4.16 16.47
C ALA A 264 0.18 -4.46 15.01
N ALA A 265 0.52 -3.55 14.08
CA ALA A 265 0.31 -3.75 12.65
C ALA A 265 1.16 -4.90 12.10
N LEU A 266 2.41 -5.05 12.53
CA LEU A 266 3.27 -6.18 12.15
C LEU A 266 2.70 -7.52 12.65
N LEU A 267 2.22 -7.56 13.88
CA LEU A 267 1.53 -8.75 14.41
C LEU A 267 0.26 -9.07 13.58
N SER A 268 -0.51 -8.04 13.23
CA SER A 268 -1.73 -8.20 12.43
C SER A 268 -1.44 -8.79 11.05
N ILE A 269 -0.41 -8.32 10.35
CA ILE A 269 -0.11 -8.83 9.00
C ILE A 269 0.37 -10.28 9.06
N TRP A 270 1.12 -10.66 10.11
CA TRP A 270 1.53 -12.03 10.33
C TRP A 270 0.32 -12.95 10.57
N LEU A 271 -0.59 -12.58 11.49
CA LEU A 271 -1.84 -13.33 11.74
C LEU A 271 -2.71 -13.42 10.48
N THR A 272 -2.84 -12.30 9.76
CA THR A 272 -3.59 -12.22 8.51
C THR A 272 -3.01 -13.19 7.49
N GLY A 273 -1.67 -13.21 7.30
CA GLY A 273 -1.01 -14.09 6.36
C GLY A 273 -1.25 -15.58 6.62
N MET A 274 -1.41 -15.98 7.90
CA MET A 274 -1.74 -17.36 8.25
C MET A 274 -3.20 -17.74 7.97
N LEU A 275 -4.14 -16.79 8.11
CA LEU A 275 -5.57 -17.07 8.15
C LEU A 275 -6.34 -16.61 6.90
N ILE A 276 -5.73 -15.78 6.05
CA ILE A 276 -6.39 -15.04 4.96
C ILE A 276 -7.04 -15.96 3.93
N ASP A 277 -6.42 -17.09 3.61
CA ASP A 277 -6.89 -17.99 2.55
C ASP A 277 -8.22 -18.64 2.91
N GLN A 278 -8.41 -18.96 4.19
CA GLN A 278 -9.60 -19.66 4.71
C GLN A 278 -10.64 -18.70 5.28
N HIS A 279 -10.23 -17.56 5.83
CA HIS A 279 -11.09 -16.70 6.64
C HIS A 279 -11.17 -15.24 6.18
N LEU A 280 -10.88 -14.97 4.90
CA LEU A 280 -10.78 -13.61 4.32
C LEU A 280 -11.90 -12.67 4.77
N ARG A 281 -13.18 -13.09 4.60
CA ARG A 281 -14.34 -12.28 4.98
C ARG A 281 -14.46 -12.07 6.48
N ARG A 282 -14.16 -13.11 7.29
CA ARG A 282 -14.19 -13.00 8.76
C ARG A 282 -13.13 -12.02 9.24
N LEU A 283 -11.93 -12.07 8.67
CA LEU A 283 -10.84 -11.15 8.99
C LEU A 283 -11.17 -9.71 8.63
N LEU A 284 -11.80 -9.45 7.49
CA LEU A 284 -12.29 -8.11 7.12
C LEU A 284 -13.32 -7.58 8.13
N ILE A 285 -14.25 -8.41 8.57
CA ILE A 285 -15.25 -8.04 9.58
C ILE A 285 -14.57 -7.76 10.91
N ILE A 286 -13.67 -8.64 11.36
CA ILE A 286 -12.91 -8.48 12.62
C ILE A 286 -12.10 -7.17 12.57
N SER A 287 -11.40 -6.89 11.48
CA SER A 287 -10.65 -5.64 11.30
C SER A 287 -11.57 -4.41 11.44
N CYS A 288 -12.72 -4.40 10.77
CA CYS A 288 -13.68 -3.29 10.91
C CYS A 288 -14.21 -3.16 12.36
N VAL A 289 -14.56 -4.27 13.01
CA VAL A 289 -15.05 -4.25 14.40
C VAL A 289 -13.97 -3.75 15.35
N MET A 290 -12.74 -4.25 15.23
CA MET A 290 -11.62 -3.82 16.07
C MET A 290 -11.34 -2.31 15.89
N PHE A 291 -11.39 -1.80 14.67
CA PHE A 291 -11.18 -0.37 14.43
C PHE A 291 -12.35 0.47 14.99
N ALA A 292 -13.59 0.02 14.83
CA ALA A 292 -14.74 0.71 15.43
C ALA A 292 -14.63 0.74 16.97
N VAL A 293 -14.27 -0.38 17.61
CA VAL A 293 -14.05 -0.44 19.07
C VAL A 293 -12.91 0.49 19.48
N SER A 294 -11.81 0.50 18.75
CA SER A 294 -10.70 1.44 18.98
C SER A 294 -11.16 2.90 18.91
N ALA A 295 -11.91 3.26 17.86
CA ALA A 295 -12.44 4.60 17.69
C ALA A 295 -13.40 4.98 18.86
N LEU A 296 -14.31 4.10 19.24
CA LEU A 296 -15.22 4.33 20.38
C LEU A 296 -14.44 4.47 21.70
N ALA A 297 -13.41 3.66 21.93
CA ALA A 297 -12.56 3.77 23.11
C ALA A 297 -11.83 5.12 23.16
N LEU A 298 -11.30 5.60 22.04
CA LEU A 298 -10.73 6.94 21.93
C LEU A 298 -11.78 8.02 22.20
N GLY A 299 -13.02 7.86 21.73
CA GLY A 299 -14.09 8.84 21.96
C GLY A 299 -14.50 8.98 23.41
N VAL A 300 -14.53 7.86 24.13
CA VAL A 300 -14.99 7.83 25.53
C VAL A 300 -13.86 8.14 26.51
N TRP A 301 -12.63 7.65 26.25
CA TRP A 301 -11.50 7.70 27.20
C TRP A 301 -10.29 8.46 26.64
N MET A 302 -10.50 9.48 25.83
CA MET A 302 -9.43 10.26 25.17
C MET A 302 -8.44 10.88 26.16
N THR A 303 -8.87 11.19 27.40
CA THR A 303 -8.03 11.76 28.46
C THR A 303 -7.18 10.73 29.21
N SER A 304 -7.46 9.45 29.05
CA SER A 304 -6.75 8.38 29.73
C SER A 304 -5.57 7.85 28.91
N THR A 305 -4.35 8.06 29.36
CA THR A 305 -3.13 7.57 28.73
C THR A 305 -3.20 6.07 28.44
N ARG A 306 -3.62 5.26 29.41
CA ARG A 306 -3.71 3.79 29.23
C ARG A 306 -4.73 3.40 28.16
N ALA A 307 -5.86 4.07 28.13
CA ALA A 307 -6.91 3.81 27.14
C ALA A 307 -6.45 4.20 25.73
N VAL A 308 -5.73 5.32 25.58
CA VAL A 308 -5.16 5.76 24.30
C VAL A 308 -4.15 4.73 23.78
N TYR A 309 -3.21 4.24 24.61
CA TYR A 309 -2.26 3.20 24.20
C TYR A 309 -2.96 1.91 23.76
N ALA A 310 -3.95 1.44 24.55
CA ALA A 310 -4.71 0.23 24.22
C ALA A 310 -5.52 0.40 22.92
N ALA A 311 -6.17 1.55 22.74
CA ALA A 311 -6.94 1.85 21.55
C ALA A 311 -6.04 1.95 20.29
N VAL A 312 -4.87 2.56 20.40
CA VAL A 312 -3.91 2.65 19.29
C VAL A 312 -3.34 1.27 18.95
N ALA A 313 -3.05 0.42 19.93
CA ALA A 313 -2.64 -0.97 19.70
C ALA A 313 -3.73 -1.75 18.97
N LEU A 314 -4.99 -1.61 19.39
CA LEU A 314 -6.13 -2.25 18.72
C LEU A 314 -6.34 -1.72 17.29
N TRP A 315 -6.15 -0.42 17.08
CA TRP A 315 -6.18 0.19 15.74
C TRP A 315 -5.05 -0.35 14.84
N GLY A 316 -3.82 -0.47 15.36
CA GLY A 316 -2.70 -1.09 14.65
C GLY A 316 -2.99 -2.53 14.24
N LEU A 317 -3.55 -3.34 15.17
CA LEU A 317 -4.02 -4.70 14.88
C LEU A 317 -5.13 -4.73 13.81
N ALA A 318 -6.02 -3.76 13.83
CA ALA A 318 -7.09 -3.67 12.84
C ALA A 318 -6.56 -3.31 11.44
N PHE A 319 -5.60 -2.38 11.35
CA PHE A 319 -5.12 -1.83 10.08
C PHE A 319 -4.05 -2.67 9.39
N GLY A 320 -3.15 -3.32 10.16
CA GLY A 320 -1.93 -3.93 9.60
C GLY A 320 -2.17 -4.95 8.49
N GLY A 321 -3.12 -5.85 8.66
CA GLY A 321 -3.49 -6.86 7.65
C GLY A 321 -4.42 -6.36 6.55
N LEU A 322 -5.02 -5.17 6.72
CA LEU A 322 -6.07 -4.66 5.83
C LEU A 322 -5.65 -4.56 4.35
N PRO A 323 -4.46 -4.06 3.99
CA PRO A 323 -4.03 -3.99 2.59
C PRO A 323 -4.07 -5.36 1.90
N ALA A 324 -3.55 -6.40 2.56
CA ALA A 324 -3.56 -7.76 2.02
C ALA A 324 -4.98 -8.33 1.90
N LEU A 325 -5.84 -8.07 2.88
CA LEU A 325 -7.25 -8.50 2.87
C LEU A 325 -8.02 -7.89 1.70
N LEU A 326 -7.91 -6.57 1.50
CA LEU A 326 -8.61 -5.86 0.43
C LEU A 326 -8.09 -6.26 -0.96
N GLN A 327 -6.77 -6.36 -1.12
CA GLN A 327 -6.15 -6.77 -2.38
C GLN A 327 -6.52 -8.22 -2.74
N THR A 328 -6.53 -9.13 -1.75
CA THR A 328 -6.96 -10.52 -1.95
C THR A 328 -8.44 -10.60 -2.30
N ALA A 329 -9.30 -9.87 -1.59
CA ALA A 329 -10.73 -9.82 -1.89
C ALA A 329 -11.00 -9.32 -3.32
N LEU A 330 -10.25 -8.29 -3.72
CA LEU A 330 -10.36 -7.70 -5.05
C LEU A 330 -9.84 -8.65 -6.14
N ALA A 331 -8.68 -9.27 -5.93
CA ALA A 331 -8.09 -10.22 -6.88
C ALA A 331 -9.02 -11.42 -7.12
N LYS A 332 -9.57 -12.01 -6.04
CA LYS A 332 -10.56 -13.11 -6.13
C LYS A 332 -11.84 -12.69 -6.85
N SER A 333 -12.29 -11.44 -6.69
CA SER A 333 -13.52 -10.93 -7.33
C SER A 333 -13.32 -10.57 -8.80
N ALA A 334 -12.11 -10.17 -9.19
CA ALA A 334 -11.79 -9.65 -10.52
C ALA A 334 -11.30 -10.72 -11.50
N GLY A 335 -10.77 -11.85 -11.01
CA GLY A 335 -10.22 -12.93 -11.84
C GLY A 335 -9.18 -12.40 -12.85
N ASP A 336 -9.39 -12.66 -14.14
CA ASP A 336 -8.50 -12.22 -15.22
C ASP A 336 -8.33 -10.68 -15.30
N SER A 337 -9.26 -9.91 -14.70
CA SER A 337 -9.21 -8.44 -14.65
C SER A 337 -8.56 -7.89 -13.37
N ALA A 338 -7.82 -8.72 -12.61
CA ALA A 338 -7.24 -8.35 -11.33
C ALA A 338 -6.38 -7.08 -11.40
N ASP A 339 -5.54 -6.90 -12.43
CA ASP A 339 -4.67 -5.73 -12.52
C ASP A 339 -5.47 -4.42 -12.69
N ALA A 340 -6.56 -4.45 -13.49
CA ALA A 340 -7.46 -3.30 -13.62
C ALA A 340 -8.21 -2.99 -12.33
N ALA A 341 -8.65 -4.01 -11.61
CA ALA A 341 -9.29 -3.84 -10.31
C ALA A 341 -8.29 -3.30 -9.27
N GLN A 342 -7.05 -3.80 -9.25
CA GLN A 342 -5.99 -3.31 -8.36
C GLN A 342 -5.63 -1.84 -8.65
N SER A 343 -5.60 -1.40 -9.91
CA SER A 343 -5.39 0.02 -10.23
C SER A 343 -6.51 0.92 -9.70
N MET A 344 -7.77 0.45 -9.72
CA MET A 344 -8.88 1.15 -9.07
C MET A 344 -8.69 1.22 -7.55
N LEU A 345 -8.22 0.13 -6.92
CA LEU A 345 -7.95 0.11 -5.48
C LEU A 345 -6.87 1.12 -5.12
N VAL A 346 -5.76 1.21 -5.87
CA VAL A 346 -4.70 2.20 -5.66
C VAL A 346 -5.26 3.61 -5.75
N THR A 347 -6.09 3.89 -6.75
CA THR A 347 -6.75 5.20 -6.91
C THR A 347 -7.64 5.53 -5.71
N VAL A 348 -8.50 4.59 -5.31
CA VAL A 348 -9.42 4.77 -4.17
C VAL A 348 -8.66 4.90 -2.84
N TRP A 349 -7.55 4.18 -2.70
CA TRP A 349 -6.65 4.27 -1.54
C TRP A 349 -6.08 5.68 -1.39
N ASN A 350 -5.50 6.22 -2.47
CA ASN A 350 -4.97 7.58 -2.48
C ASN A 350 -6.05 8.65 -2.26
N LEU A 351 -7.26 8.45 -2.80
CA LEU A 351 -8.41 9.31 -2.51
C LEU A 351 -8.80 9.26 -1.03
N GLY A 352 -8.73 8.07 -0.40
CA GLY A 352 -8.96 7.91 1.03
C GLY A 352 -7.92 8.65 1.88
N ILE A 353 -6.64 8.59 1.48
CA ILE A 353 -5.55 9.33 2.14
C ILE A 353 -5.80 10.85 2.05
N ALA A 354 -5.99 11.36 0.83
CA ALA A 354 -6.23 12.78 0.59
C ALA A 354 -7.52 13.27 1.29
N GLY A 355 -8.59 12.49 1.15
CA GLY A 355 -9.88 12.78 1.78
C GLY A 355 -9.80 12.78 3.30
N GLY A 356 -9.04 11.85 3.89
CA GLY A 356 -8.83 11.78 5.35
C GLY A 356 -8.07 12.99 5.89
N GLY A 357 -7.01 13.42 5.17
CA GLY A 357 -6.29 14.64 5.51
C GLY A 357 -7.19 15.89 5.46
N LEU A 358 -7.97 16.04 4.39
CA LEU A 358 -8.90 17.17 4.24
C LEU A 358 -10.02 17.12 5.29
N ALA A 359 -10.71 15.99 5.42
CA ALA A 359 -11.82 15.85 6.38
C ALA A 359 -11.35 16.03 7.83
N GLY A 360 -10.19 15.44 8.19
CA GLY A 360 -9.60 15.63 9.52
C GLY A 360 -9.23 17.07 9.79
N GLY A 361 -8.68 17.80 8.80
CA GLY A 361 -8.38 19.23 8.92
C GLY A 361 -9.62 20.07 9.12
N MET A 362 -10.68 19.82 8.36
CA MET A 362 -11.97 20.52 8.54
C MET A 362 -12.57 20.23 9.91
N LEU A 363 -12.60 18.96 10.34
CA LEU A 363 -13.12 18.58 11.66
C LEU A 363 -12.33 19.25 12.79
N LEU A 364 -10.98 19.30 12.66
CA LEU A 364 -10.13 19.94 13.67
C LEU A 364 -10.44 21.43 13.83
N GLN A 365 -10.63 22.14 12.70
CA GLN A 365 -10.91 23.57 12.70
C GLN A 365 -12.31 23.91 13.19
N THR A 366 -13.31 23.09 12.87
CA THR A 366 -14.72 23.39 13.16
C THR A 366 -15.19 22.87 14.52
N SER A 367 -14.76 21.66 14.90
CA SER A 367 -15.31 20.91 16.04
C SER A 367 -14.24 20.42 17.00
N GLY A 368 -12.97 20.64 16.66
CA GLY A 368 -11.85 20.13 17.44
C GLY A 368 -11.66 18.62 17.33
N VAL A 369 -10.67 18.12 18.04
CA VAL A 369 -10.25 16.70 18.00
C VAL A 369 -11.28 15.73 18.61
N ALA A 370 -12.16 16.21 19.46
CA ALA A 370 -13.17 15.37 20.16
C ALA A 370 -14.15 14.68 19.20
N LEU A 371 -14.36 15.23 17.99
CA LEU A 371 -15.26 14.64 17.00
C LEU A 371 -14.59 13.55 16.15
N PHE A 372 -13.24 13.47 16.12
CA PHE A 372 -12.51 12.50 15.30
C PHE A 372 -12.94 11.05 15.54
N PRO A 373 -12.95 10.54 16.79
CA PRO A 373 -13.33 9.15 17.06
C PRO A 373 -14.74 8.81 16.58
N TRP A 374 -15.68 9.72 16.71
CA TRP A 374 -17.08 9.53 16.29
C TRP A 374 -17.23 9.51 14.77
N ALA A 375 -16.56 10.42 14.06
CA ALA A 375 -16.52 10.43 12.61
C ALA A 375 -15.89 9.14 12.06
N VAL A 376 -14.78 8.69 12.66
CA VAL A 376 -14.10 7.46 12.32
C VAL A 376 -14.99 6.25 12.59
N ALA A 377 -15.64 6.17 13.76
CA ALA A 377 -16.58 5.09 14.07
C ALA A 377 -17.71 5.02 13.01
N GLY A 378 -18.29 6.15 12.62
CA GLY A 378 -19.31 6.22 11.56
C GLY A 378 -18.80 5.68 10.22
N LEU A 379 -17.61 6.12 9.78
CA LEU A 379 -17.00 5.64 8.53
C LEU A 379 -16.68 4.14 8.56
N VAL A 380 -16.17 3.64 9.68
CA VAL A 380 -15.85 2.20 9.84
C VAL A 380 -17.12 1.36 9.91
N LEU A 381 -18.21 1.86 10.48
CA LEU A 381 -19.50 1.19 10.44
C LEU A 381 -20.07 1.11 9.02
N LEU A 382 -19.86 2.14 8.19
CA LEU A 382 -20.19 2.08 6.75
C LEU A 382 -19.34 1.03 6.03
N ALA A 383 -18.03 0.94 6.34
CA ALA A 383 -17.16 -0.11 5.85
C ALA A 383 -17.68 -1.50 6.27
N LEU A 384 -18.02 -1.68 7.54
CA LEU A 384 -18.56 -2.94 8.08
C LEU A 384 -19.87 -3.35 7.39
N ALA A 385 -20.78 -2.42 7.14
CA ALA A 385 -22.01 -2.68 6.41
C ALA A 385 -21.73 -3.16 4.97
N ALA A 386 -20.73 -2.56 4.30
CA ALA A 386 -20.35 -2.95 2.95
C ALA A 386 -19.66 -4.34 2.89
N THR A 387 -18.94 -4.77 3.94
CA THR A 387 -18.34 -6.12 3.99
C THR A 387 -19.37 -7.24 3.91
N ARG A 388 -20.61 -6.99 4.33
CA ARG A 388 -21.72 -7.96 4.23
C ARG A 388 -22.06 -8.29 2.78
N ARG A 389 -21.78 -7.36 1.85
CA ARG A 389 -22.04 -7.50 0.40
C ARG A 389 -20.86 -8.10 -0.37
N ILE A 390 -19.70 -8.26 0.28
CA ILE A 390 -18.57 -8.99 -0.32
C ILE A 390 -18.98 -10.45 -0.42
N ALA A 391 -18.85 -11.02 -1.62
CA ALA A 391 -19.30 -12.39 -1.88
C ALA A 391 -18.70 -13.36 -0.87
N ARG A 392 -19.53 -14.27 -0.34
CA ARG A 392 -19.02 -15.44 0.38
C ARG A 392 -18.20 -16.22 -0.64
N THR A 393 -16.89 -16.29 -0.44
CA THR A 393 -16.06 -17.25 -1.16
C THR A 393 -16.64 -18.62 -0.75
N SER A 394 -17.30 -19.28 -1.69
CA SER A 394 -17.61 -20.70 -1.55
C SER A 394 -16.30 -21.40 -1.22
N ALA A 395 -16.32 -22.09 -0.08
CA ALA A 395 -15.22 -22.93 0.38
C ALA A 395 -14.97 -24.05 -0.63
#